data_2a85aac0f51e75fac345f1a50cf91ba5
#
_entry.id   2a85aac0f51e75fac345f1a50cf91ba5
#
_cell.length_a   1.000
_cell.length_b   1.000
_cell.length_c   1.000
_cell.angle_alpha   90.00
_cell.angle_beta   90.00
_cell.angle_gamma   90.00
#
_symmetry.space_group_name_H-M   'P 1'
#
loop_
_entity.id
_entity.type
_entity.pdbx_description
1 polymer ?
#
loop_
_entity_poly.entity_id
_entity_poly.type
_entity_poly.pdbx_seq_one_letter_code
_entity_poly.pdbx_strand_id
1 'polypeptide(L)'
;METDEAKLALECLLFVGNEPLPRQVLCDIIEVGRETLDEAIKALTEDLEGRSLQVVELAGGLRLMTRPRFHRYVERLFEPQPARISRAGLECLAIIAYRHPVTRPEIDAIRGVNSAGAMDSLLRKGLIKEVGRKDVPGRPIMYVTTQLFLEVAGLRDLKDLPSAESKLPRHLLDRLPVEPDENVELPLSYLDDAEPVDEADDDVP
;
A
#
# COMPACT_ATOMS: atom_id res chain seq x y z
N MET A 1 -1.33 -29.22 -17.56
CA MET A 1 -1.88 -29.17 -16.20
C MET A 1 -3.25 -28.53 -16.32
N GLU A 2 -4.26 -29.08 -15.68
CA GLU A 2 -5.63 -28.53 -15.74
C GLU A 2 -5.66 -27.21 -14.96
N THR A 3 -6.52 -26.27 -15.38
CA THR A 3 -6.65 -24.93 -14.76
C THR A 3 -6.93 -25.01 -13.24
N ASP A 4 -7.65 -26.03 -12.79
CA ASP A 4 -7.93 -26.25 -11.36
C ASP A 4 -6.67 -26.58 -10.55
N GLU A 5 -5.79 -27.40 -11.08
CA GLU A 5 -4.51 -27.72 -10.41
C GLU A 5 -3.60 -26.50 -10.36
N ALA A 6 -3.56 -25.70 -11.44
CA ALA A 6 -2.82 -24.45 -11.49
C ALA A 6 -3.35 -23.43 -10.46
N LYS A 7 -4.66 -23.35 -10.25
CA LYS A 7 -5.30 -22.51 -9.25
C LYS A 7 -4.88 -22.90 -7.82
N LEU A 8 -4.91 -24.20 -7.50
CA LEU A 8 -4.51 -24.69 -6.17
C LEU A 8 -3.01 -24.47 -5.91
N ALA A 9 -2.17 -24.70 -6.93
CA ALA A 9 -0.73 -24.42 -6.84
C ALA A 9 -0.47 -22.92 -6.62
N LEU A 10 -1.18 -22.05 -7.35
CA LEU A 10 -1.11 -20.60 -7.19
C LEU A 10 -1.50 -20.16 -5.77
N GLU A 11 -2.61 -20.66 -5.22
CA GLU A 11 -3.04 -20.37 -3.85
C GLU A 11 -1.96 -20.75 -2.84
N CYS A 12 -1.39 -21.95 -2.98
CA CYS A 12 -0.29 -22.44 -2.13
C CYS A 12 0.93 -21.53 -2.20
N LEU A 13 1.39 -21.15 -3.40
CA LEU A 13 2.55 -20.29 -3.59
C LEU A 13 2.33 -18.89 -3.02
N LEU A 14 1.16 -18.31 -3.23
CA LEU A 14 0.80 -17.00 -2.69
C LEU A 14 0.64 -17.00 -1.17
N PHE A 15 0.27 -18.13 -0.57
CA PHE A 15 0.18 -18.29 0.87
C PHE A 15 1.56 -18.39 1.53
N VAL A 16 2.50 -19.12 0.92
CA VAL A 16 3.86 -19.32 1.45
C VAL A 16 4.77 -18.13 1.14
N GLY A 17 4.50 -17.41 0.05
CA GLY A 17 5.30 -16.27 -0.39
C GLY A 17 5.23 -15.08 0.57
N ASN A 18 6.40 -14.67 1.10
CA ASN A 18 6.49 -13.49 1.98
C ASN A 18 6.53 -12.16 1.20
N GLU A 19 6.86 -12.22 -0.09
CA GLU A 19 6.98 -11.08 -1.00
C GLU A 19 6.03 -11.26 -2.19
N PRO A 20 5.65 -10.16 -2.88
CA PRO A 20 4.88 -10.27 -4.11
C PRO A 20 5.60 -11.14 -5.14
N LEU A 21 4.91 -12.11 -5.74
CA LEU A 21 5.48 -13.03 -6.71
C LEU A 21 5.22 -12.56 -8.14
N PRO A 22 6.28 -12.30 -8.93
CA PRO A 22 6.14 -11.92 -10.33
C PRO A 22 5.42 -13.00 -11.14
N ARG A 23 4.56 -12.61 -12.09
CA ARG A 23 3.81 -13.54 -12.96
C ARG A 23 4.73 -14.52 -13.70
N GLN A 24 5.91 -14.07 -14.15
CA GLN A 24 6.86 -14.95 -14.82
C GLN A 24 7.37 -16.06 -13.89
N VAL A 25 7.71 -15.72 -12.66
CA VAL A 25 8.15 -16.69 -11.64
C VAL A 25 7.05 -17.71 -11.35
N LEU A 26 5.79 -17.27 -11.28
CA LEU A 26 4.65 -18.17 -11.09
C LEU A 26 4.46 -19.11 -12.28
N CYS A 27 4.56 -18.60 -13.52
CA CYS A 27 4.53 -19.44 -14.73
C CYS A 27 5.61 -20.50 -14.71
N ASP A 28 6.83 -20.13 -14.34
CA ASP A 28 8.01 -21.04 -14.32
C ASP A 28 7.86 -22.10 -13.24
N ILE A 29 7.38 -21.77 -12.04
CA ILE A 29 7.22 -22.71 -10.92
C ILE A 29 6.04 -23.66 -11.16
N ILE A 30 4.91 -23.14 -11.66
CA ILE A 30 3.70 -23.95 -11.91
C ILE A 30 3.80 -24.70 -13.23
N GLU A 31 4.78 -24.37 -14.09
CA GLU A 31 4.99 -24.94 -15.42
C GLU A 31 3.78 -24.74 -16.36
N VAL A 32 3.20 -23.55 -16.35
CA VAL A 32 2.05 -23.19 -17.19
C VAL A 32 2.29 -21.97 -18.05
N GLY A 33 1.53 -21.86 -19.13
CA GLY A 33 1.50 -20.66 -19.96
C GLY A 33 0.80 -19.49 -19.26
N ARG A 34 1.04 -18.28 -19.78
CA ARG A 34 0.50 -17.04 -19.23
C ARG A 34 -1.04 -17.02 -19.21
N GLU A 35 -1.66 -17.54 -20.27
CA GLU A 35 -3.14 -17.62 -20.38
C GLU A 35 -3.72 -18.51 -19.27
N THR A 36 -3.14 -19.68 -19.05
CA THR A 36 -3.58 -20.61 -17.98
C THR A 36 -3.36 -19.99 -16.60
N LEU A 37 -2.27 -19.24 -16.39
CA LEU A 37 -2.04 -18.50 -15.14
C LEU A 37 -3.11 -17.42 -14.93
N ASP A 38 -3.46 -16.66 -15.97
CA ASP A 38 -4.47 -15.60 -15.89
C ASP A 38 -5.87 -16.19 -15.59
N GLU A 39 -6.22 -17.34 -16.16
CA GLU A 39 -7.42 -18.10 -15.82
C GLU A 39 -7.41 -18.57 -14.36
N ALA A 40 -6.29 -19.11 -13.89
CA ALA A 40 -6.11 -19.55 -12.50
C ALA A 40 -6.23 -18.40 -11.51
N ILE A 41 -5.67 -17.22 -11.82
CA ILE A 41 -5.79 -16.01 -11.00
C ILE A 41 -7.26 -15.56 -10.91
N LYS A 42 -7.98 -15.57 -12.04
CA LYS A 42 -9.39 -15.20 -12.09
C LYS A 42 -10.22 -16.16 -11.24
N ALA A 43 -10.05 -17.46 -11.44
CA ALA A 43 -10.77 -18.49 -10.70
C ALA A 43 -10.48 -18.42 -9.18
N LEU A 44 -9.23 -18.22 -8.78
CA LEU A 44 -8.87 -18.03 -7.37
C LEU A 44 -9.50 -16.76 -6.78
N THR A 45 -9.52 -15.67 -7.54
CA THR A 45 -10.14 -14.42 -7.10
C THR A 45 -11.65 -14.60 -6.88
N GLU A 46 -12.34 -15.29 -7.76
CA GLU A 46 -13.76 -15.64 -7.64
C GLU A 46 -14.01 -16.54 -6.41
N ASP A 47 -13.19 -17.57 -6.18
CA ASP A 47 -13.28 -18.46 -5.01
C ASP A 47 -13.05 -17.72 -3.67
N LEU A 48 -12.32 -16.61 -3.70
CA LEU A 48 -12.05 -15.76 -2.54
C LEU A 48 -13.08 -14.65 -2.35
N GLU A 49 -14.10 -14.54 -3.22
CA GLU A 49 -15.18 -13.58 -3.03
C GLU A 49 -15.94 -13.86 -1.73
N GLY A 50 -16.24 -12.80 -1.00
CA GLY A 50 -16.90 -12.91 0.31
C GLY A 50 -16.04 -13.44 1.46
N ARG A 51 -14.84 -13.96 1.22
CA ARG A 51 -13.90 -14.46 2.24
C ARG A 51 -13.04 -13.35 2.85
N SER A 52 -12.18 -13.73 3.80
CA SER A 52 -11.28 -12.79 4.51
C SER A 52 -10.02 -12.43 3.72
N LEU A 53 -9.66 -13.21 2.73
CA LEU A 53 -8.48 -13.03 1.89
C LEU A 53 -8.85 -12.54 0.48
N GLN A 54 -7.86 -11.98 -0.21
CA GLN A 54 -7.97 -11.55 -1.59
C GLN A 54 -6.62 -11.63 -2.29
N VAL A 55 -6.60 -11.87 -3.59
CA VAL A 55 -5.41 -11.73 -4.43
C VAL A 55 -5.28 -10.28 -4.84
N VAL A 56 -4.10 -9.69 -4.65
CA VAL A 56 -3.80 -8.29 -5.00
C VAL A 56 -2.57 -8.27 -5.91
N GLU A 57 -2.64 -7.49 -6.98
CA GLU A 57 -1.49 -7.23 -7.83
C GLU A 57 -0.79 -5.95 -7.36
N LEU A 58 0.48 -6.09 -6.98
CA LEU A 58 1.35 -5.03 -6.49
C LEU A 58 2.50 -4.78 -7.47
N ALA A 59 3.31 -3.76 -7.21
CA ALA A 59 4.48 -3.42 -8.04
C ALA A 59 5.47 -4.59 -8.22
N GLY A 60 5.55 -5.52 -7.26
CA GLY A 60 6.41 -6.71 -7.31
C GLY A 60 5.75 -7.96 -7.89
N GLY A 61 4.45 -7.96 -8.16
CA GLY A 61 3.68 -9.11 -8.63
C GLY A 61 2.41 -9.38 -7.83
N LEU A 62 1.99 -10.63 -7.78
CA LEU A 62 0.78 -11.06 -7.07
C LEU A 62 1.06 -11.40 -5.61
N ARG A 63 0.12 -11.10 -4.74
CA ARG A 63 0.17 -11.44 -3.31
C ARG A 63 -1.21 -11.78 -2.76
N LEU A 64 -1.27 -12.74 -1.85
CA LEU A 64 -2.46 -13.01 -1.05
C LEU A 64 -2.46 -12.07 0.16
N MET A 65 -3.55 -11.33 0.36
CA MET A 65 -3.67 -10.34 1.43
C MET A 65 -5.02 -10.44 2.14
N THR A 66 -5.07 -9.99 3.39
CA THR A 66 -6.35 -9.84 4.11
C THR A 66 -7.16 -8.68 3.52
N ARG A 67 -8.49 -8.81 3.51
CA ARG A 67 -9.37 -7.70 3.10
C ARG A 67 -9.36 -6.60 4.17
N PRO A 68 -9.46 -5.31 3.76
CA PRO A 68 -9.41 -4.17 4.68
C PRO A 68 -10.41 -4.24 5.84
N ARG A 69 -11.61 -4.79 5.60
CA ARG A 69 -12.65 -4.95 6.64
C ARG A 69 -12.21 -5.76 7.86
N PHE A 70 -11.16 -6.58 7.73
CA PHE A 70 -10.62 -7.39 8.82
C PHE A 70 -9.38 -6.77 9.50
N HIS A 71 -8.97 -5.55 9.07
CA HIS A 71 -7.78 -4.87 9.58
C HIS A 71 -7.74 -4.81 11.12
N ARG A 72 -8.87 -4.47 11.76
CA ARG A 72 -8.98 -4.39 13.23
C ARG A 72 -8.59 -5.67 13.98
N TYR A 73 -8.81 -6.84 13.36
CA TYR A 73 -8.44 -8.13 13.98
C TYR A 73 -6.95 -8.42 13.80
N VAL A 74 -6.41 -8.09 12.62
CA VAL A 74 -4.99 -8.24 12.30
C VAL A 74 -4.16 -7.31 13.18
N GLU A 75 -4.58 -6.05 13.35
CA GLU A 75 -3.90 -5.08 14.21
C GLU A 75 -3.79 -5.53 15.67
N ARG A 76 -4.81 -6.21 16.21
CA ARG A 76 -4.78 -6.74 17.58
C ARG A 76 -3.83 -7.93 17.75
N LEU A 77 -3.51 -8.66 16.70
CA LEU A 77 -2.58 -9.77 16.72
C LEU A 77 -1.12 -9.28 16.76
N PHE A 78 -0.85 -8.17 16.11
CA PHE A 78 0.48 -7.59 16.08
C PHE A 78 0.56 -6.46 17.10
N GLU A 79 1.47 -6.58 18.08
CA GLU A 79 1.77 -5.44 18.95
C GLU A 79 2.13 -4.20 18.10
N PRO A 80 1.77 -2.98 18.55
CA PRO A 80 2.09 -1.76 17.81
C PRO A 80 3.60 -1.70 17.56
N GLN A 81 4.02 -1.94 16.34
CA GLN A 81 5.43 -1.82 15.98
C GLN A 81 5.85 -0.35 16.12
N PRO A 82 7.02 -0.06 16.74
CA PRO A 82 7.53 1.32 16.87
C PRO A 82 7.93 1.98 15.53
N ALA A 83 7.55 1.38 14.42
CA ALA A 83 7.89 1.80 13.06
C ALA A 83 6.81 2.65 12.39
N ARG A 84 5.88 3.24 13.16
CA ARG A 84 4.82 4.08 12.58
C ARG A 84 5.40 5.32 11.93
N ILE A 85 4.78 5.78 10.84
CA ILE A 85 5.14 7.02 10.15
C ILE A 85 4.45 8.17 10.88
N SER A 86 5.22 9.16 11.34
CA SER A 86 4.64 10.37 11.93
C SER A 86 3.83 11.15 10.87
N ARG A 87 2.93 12.02 11.31
CA ARG A 87 2.17 12.92 10.41
C ARG A 87 3.10 13.71 9.50
N ALA A 88 4.18 14.28 10.05
CA ALA A 88 5.19 14.98 9.27
C ALA A 88 5.86 14.07 8.21
N GLY A 89 6.11 12.80 8.56
CA GLY A 89 6.61 11.79 7.64
C GLY A 89 5.60 11.49 6.53
N LEU A 90 4.32 11.35 6.86
CA LEU A 90 3.26 11.09 5.88
C LEU A 90 3.12 12.26 4.89
N GLU A 91 3.15 13.51 5.37
CA GLU A 91 3.13 14.70 4.53
C GLU A 91 4.34 14.73 3.55
N CYS A 92 5.55 14.48 4.05
CA CYS A 92 6.75 14.38 3.21
C CYS A 92 6.64 13.25 2.19
N LEU A 93 6.16 12.08 2.60
CA LEU A 93 6.00 10.92 1.74
C LEU A 93 5.00 11.21 0.61
N ALA A 94 3.88 11.85 0.93
CA ALA A 94 2.89 12.28 -0.06
C ALA A 94 3.50 13.25 -1.08
N ILE A 95 4.21 14.30 -0.62
CA ILE A 95 4.87 15.26 -1.52
C ILE A 95 5.84 14.54 -2.45
N ILE A 96 6.65 13.61 -1.93
CA ILE A 96 7.61 12.84 -2.74
C ILE A 96 6.87 11.95 -3.74
N ALA A 97 5.79 11.29 -3.34
CA ALA A 97 5.03 10.41 -4.22
C ALA A 97 4.38 11.15 -5.41
N TYR A 98 3.91 12.37 -5.20
CA TYR A 98 3.24 13.16 -6.24
C TYR A 98 4.19 14.04 -7.09
N ARG A 99 5.39 14.36 -6.60
CA ARG A 99 6.29 15.34 -7.22
C ARG A 99 7.72 14.82 -7.48
N HIS A 100 7.94 13.52 -7.42
CA HIS A 100 9.26 12.95 -7.61
C HIS A 100 9.82 13.12 -9.04
N PRO A 101 11.12 13.29 -9.21
CA PRO A 101 12.12 13.48 -8.17
C PRO A 101 12.02 14.88 -7.55
N VAL A 102 12.10 14.98 -6.22
CA VAL A 102 11.97 16.23 -5.47
C VAL A 102 13.10 16.37 -4.46
N THR A 103 13.51 17.60 -4.16
CA THR A 103 14.60 17.90 -3.20
C THR A 103 14.02 18.31 -1.85
N ARG A 104 14.83 18.18 -0.76
CA ARG A 104 14.40 18.63 0.55
C ARG A 104 14.01 20.11 0.62
N PRO A 105 14.77 21.08 0.04
CA PRO A 105 14.34 22.47 0.02
C PRO A 105 12.95 22.68 -0.63
N GLU A 106 12.62 21.92 -1.66
CA GLU A 106 11.30 21.99 -2.30
C GLU A 106 10.20 21.43 -1.38
N ILE A 107 10.49 20.35 -0.65
CA ILE A 107 9.57 19.80 0.36
C ILE A 107 9.37 20.79 1.50
N ASP A 108 10.46 21.37 2.04
CA ASP A 108 10.41 22.39 3.09
C ASP A 108 9.59 23.62 2.65
N ALA A 109 9.74 24.06 1.39
CA ALA A 109 8.97 25.17 0.83
C ALA A 109 7.45 24.86 0.72
N ILE A 110 7.10 23.62 0.37
CA ILE A 110 5.68 23.20 0.28
C ILE A 110 5.07 23.08 1.68
N ARG A 111 5.80 22.52 2.64
CA ARG A 111 5.32 22.31 4.00
C ARG A 111 5.37 23.57 4.88
N GLY A 112 6.21 24.54 4.52
CA GLY A 112 6.48 25.73 5.33
C GLY A 112 7.34 25.46 6.58
N VAL A 113 7.83 24.24 6.78
CA VAL A 113 8.61 23.83 7.94
C VAL A 113 9.75 22.87 7.54
N ASN A 114 10.77 22.74 8.40
CA ASN A 114 11.90 21.84 8.17
C ASN A 114 11.46 20.37 8.19
N SER A 115 11.87 19.63 7.17
CA SER A 115 11.48 18.23 6.96
C SER A 115 12.62 17.23 7.24
N ALA A 116 13.79 17.67 7.70
CA ALA A 116 14.97 16.81 7.81
C ALA A 116 14.71 15.53 8.64
N GLY A 117 14.17 15.65 9.84
CA GLY A 117 13.92 14.51 10.72
C GLY A 117 12.85 13.54 10.16
N ALA A 118 11.83 14.08 9.49
CA ALA A 118 10.79 13.27 8.82
C ALA A 118 11.41 12.49 7.65
N MET A 119 12.22 13.14 6.82
CA MET A 119 12.89 12.50 5.68
C MET A 119 13.91 11.45 6.12
N ASP A 120 14.71 11.71 7.16
CA ASP A 120 15.63 10.73 7.72
C ASP A 120 14.90 9.48 8.23
N SER A 121 13.73 9.66 8.84
CA SER A 121 12.88 8.54 9.26
C SER A 121 12.38 7.71 8.05
N LEU A 122 11.94 8.38 6.99
CA LEU A 122 11.48 7.70 5.77
C LEU A 122 12.61 6.96 5.04
N LEU A 123 13.83 7.52 5.01
CA LEU A 123 15.02 6.86 4.47
C LEU A 123 15.36 5.61 5.27
N ARG A 124 15.40 5.68 6.61
CA ARG A 124 15.65 4.51 7.47
C ARG A 124 14.61 3.43 7.33
N LYS A 125 13.34 3.79 7.04
CA LYS A 125 12.25 2.86 6.76
C LYS A 125 12.29 2.30 5.34
N GLY A 126 13.18 2.76 4.48
CA GLY A 126 13.29 2.35 3.08
C GLY A 126 12.13 2.75 2.20
N LEU A 127 11.28 3.70 2.63
CA LEU A 127 10.11 4.16 1.86
C LEU A 127 10.49 5.16 0.77
N ILE A 128 11.61 5.87 0.94
CA ILE A 128 12.21 6.78 -0.04
C ILE A 128 13.68 6.46 -0.22
N LYS A 129 14.25 6.89 -1.35
CA LYS A 129 15.67 6.76 -1.65
C LYS A 129 16.20 8.00 -2.37
N GLU A 130 17.53 8.19 -2.29
CA GLU A 130 18.26 9.21 -3.03
C GLU A 130 18.51 8.74 -4.48
N VAL A 131 18.36 9.65 -5.46
CA VAL A 131 18.56 9.34 -6.89
C VAL A 131 19.53 10.26 -7.58
N GLY A 132 20.28 11.05 -6.85
CA GLY A 132 21.27 11.98 -7.37
C GLY A 132 21.09 13.39 -6.87
N ARG A 133 21.66 14.36 -7.57
CA ARG A 133 21.62 15.77 -7.20
C ARG A 133 21.02 16.62 -8.31
N LYS A 134 20.22 17.60 -7.94
CA LYS A 134 19.64 18.55 -8.89
C LYS A 134 20.71 19.51 -9.37
N ASP A 135 20.73 19.83 -10.67
CA ASP A 135 21.70 20.76 -11.27
C ASP A 135 21.24 22.22 -11.11
N VAL A 136 21.27 22.68 -9.86
CA VAL A 136 20.98 24.05 -9.44
C VAL A 136 21.97 24.47 -8.35
N PRO A 137 22.15 25.78 -8.06
CA PRO A 137 23.00 26.23 -6.97
C PRO A 137 22.74 25.47 -5.67
N GLY A 138 23.80 25.01 -5.00
CA GLY A 138 23.72 24.17 -3.80
C GLY A 138 23.59 22.67 -4.09
N ARG A 139 23.33 22.24 -5.34
CA ARG A 139 23.24 20.84 -5.80
C ARG A 139 22.52 19.90 -4.81
N PRO A 140 21.28 20.23 -4.41
CA PRO A 140 20.56 19.45 -3.41
C PRO A 140 20.29 18.03 -3.88
N ILE A 141 20.26 17.08 -2.94
CA ILE A 141 19.91 15.67 -3.19
C ILE A 141 18.44 15.58 -3.62
N MET A 142 18.17 14.75 -4.62
CA MET A 142 16.84 14.41 -5.08
C MET A 142 16.37 13.08 -4.50
N TYR A 143 15.10 13.01 -4.13
CA TYR A 143 14.45 11.86 -3.53
C TYR A 143 13.30 11.35 -4.38
N VAL A 144 13.11 10.04 -4.35
CA VAL A 144 11.97 9.32 -4.95
C VAL A 144 11.44 8.28 -3.98
N THR A 145 10.23 7.80 -4.18
CA THR A 145 9.69 6.65 -3.48
C THR A 145 10.37 5.35 -3.93
N THR A 146 10.27 4.30 -3.13
CA THR A 146 10.81 2.96 -3.42
C THR A 146 9.70 1.99 -3.83
N GLN A 147 10.09 0.79 -4.25
CA GLN A 147 9.14 -0.30 -4.47
C GLN A 147 8.43 -0.69 -3.17
N LEU A 148 9.15 -0.69 -2.03
CA LEU A 148 8.55 -0.97 -0.72
C LEU A 148 7.41 0.01 -0.40
N PHE A 149 7.52 1.28 -0.78
CA PHE A 149 6.41 2.24 -0.64
C PHE A 149 5.18 1.77 -1.42
N LEU A 150 5.34 1.36 -2.69
CA LEU A 150 4.22 0.87 -3.50
C LEU A 150 3.58 -0.37 -2.90
N GLU A 151 4.38 -1.32 -2.41
CA GLU A 151 3.91 -2.54 -1.75
C GLU A 151 3.12 -2.22 -0.48
N VAL A 152 3.65 -1.36 0.40
CA VAL A 152 2.97 -0.95 1.64
C VAL A 152 1.70 -0.15 1.35
N ALA A 153 1.72 0.73 0.35
CA ALA A 153 0.56 1.48 -0.11
C ALA A 153 -0.46 0.62 -0.88
N GLY A 154 -0.07 -0.60 -1.31
CA GLY A 154 -0.93 -1.49 -2.08
C GLY A 154 -1.14 -1.03 -3.52
N LEU A 155 -0.14 -0.39 -4.10
CA LEU A 155 -0.16 0.15 -5.46
C LEU A 155 0.69 -0.71 -6.40
N ARG A 156 0.31 -0.78 -7.67
CA ARG A 156 1.11 -1.39 -8.73
C ARG A 156 2.13 -0.40 -9.30
N ASP A 157 1.70 0.87 -9.42
CA ASP A 157 2.49 1.97 -9.99
C ASP A 157 2.07 3.28 -9.31
N LEU A 158 2.93 4.30 -9.35
CA LEU A 158 2.59 5.63 -8.84
C LEU A 158 1.42 6.29 -9.59
N LYS A 159 1.13 5.84 -10.79
CA LYS A 159 -0.04 6.29 -11.57
C LYS A 159 -1.37 5.85 -10.95
N ASP A 160 -1.34 4.82 -10.10
CA ASP A 160 -2.51 4.34 -9.35
C ASP A 160 -2.82 5.23 -8.14
N LEU A 161 -1.97 6.24 -7.85
CA LEU A 161 -2.27 7.26 -6.84
C LEU A 161 -3.50 8.08 -7.27
N PRO A 162 -4.42 8.38 -6.35
CA PRO A 162 -5.54 9.30 -6.64
C PRO A 162 -5.01 10.67 -7.04
N SER A 163 -5.79 11.44 -7.80
CA SER A 163 -5.37 12.80 -8.17
C SER A 163 -5.11 13.63 -6.89
N ALA A 164 -4.11 14.52 -6.95
CA ALA A 164 -3.73 15.37 -5.80
C ALA A 164 -4.88 16.28 -5.30
N GLU A 165 -5.91 16.48 -6.12
CA GLU A 165 -7.14 17.20 -5.78
C GLU A 165 -8.19 16.30 -5.13
N SER A 166 -8.05 14.99 -5.26
CA SER A 166 -8.92 14.01 -4.60
C SER A 166 -8.45 13.79 -3.16
N LYS A 167 -9.38 13.66 -2.23
CA LYS A 167 -9.06 13.23 -0.86
C LYS A 167 -8.32 11.88 -0.95
N LEU A 168 -7.23 11.73 -0.21
CA LEU A 168 -6.53 10.43 -0.12
C LEU A 168 -7.53 9.38 0.38
N PRO A 169 -7.75 8.30 -0.39
CA PRO A 169 -8.68 7.26 0.03
C PRO A 169 -8.25 6.67 1.37
N ARG A 170 -9.19 6.49 2.30
CA ARG A 170 -8.92 5.92 3.64
C ARG A 170 -8.15 4.61 3.56
N HIS A 171 -8.45 3.75 2.60
CA HIS A 171 -7.77 2.46 2.46
C HIS A 171 -6.25 2.57 2.18
N LEU A 172 -5.76 3.70 1.64
CA LEU A 172 -4.32 3.97 1.51
C LEU A 172 -3.71 4.43 2.83
N LEU A 173 -4.43 5.25 3.59
CA LEU A 173 -4.00 5.68 4.92
C LEU A 173 -4.00 4.52 5.91
N ASP A 174 -5.00 3.64 5.85
CA ASP A 174 -5.12 2.45 6.72
C ASP A 174 -4.02 1.41 6.47
N ARG A 175 -3.39 1.41 5.31
CA ARG A 175 -2.27 0.51 4.98
C ARG A 175 -0.91 1.04 5.41
N LEU A 176 -0.76 2.37 5.49
CA LEU A 176 0.47 2.97 5.97
C LEU A 176 0.50 2.89 7.50
N PRO A 177 1.61 2.44 8.11
CA PRO A 177 1.77 2.41 9.56
C PRO A 177 1.93 3.84 10.10
N VAL A 178 0.81 4.54 10.31
CA VAL A 178 0.78 5.92 10.82
C VAL A 178 0.61 5.92 12.33
N GLU A 179 1.31 6.82 13.04
CA GLU A 179 1.11 7.05 14.46
C GLU A 179 -0.32 7.56 14.71
N PRO A 180 -1.07 7.01 15.69
CA PRO A 180 -2.34 7.59 16.08
C PRO A 180 -2.09 9.00 16.63
N ASP A 181 -2.80 9.95 16.09
CA ASP A 181 -2.75 11.34 16.55
C ASP A 181 -3.67 11.47 17.76
N GLU A 182 -3.11 11.56 18.97
CA GLU A 182 -3.88 11.71 20.20
C GLU A 182 -4.62 13.08 20.30
N ASN A 183 -4.37 14.01 19.35
CA ASN A 183 -4.85 15.40 19.43
C ASN A 183 -5.51 15.93 18.15
N VAL A 184 -5.96 15.12 17.22
CA VAL A 184 -6.68 15.60 16.03
C VAL A 184 -8.08 15.03 15.98
N GLU A 185 -9.05 15.82 16.39
CA GLU A 185 -10.38 15.80 15.79
C GLU A 185 -10.19 16.06 14.29
N LEU A 186 -10.23 15.01 13.48
CA LEU A 186 -10.34 15.17 12.03
C LEU A 186 -11.56 16.04 11.78
N PRO A 187 -11.47 17.16 11.04
CA PRO A 187 -12.63 17.96 10.71
C PRO A 187 -13.71 17.04 10.16
N LEU A 188 -14.91 17.09 10.73
CA LEU A 188 -16.07 16.25 10.35
C LEU A 188 -16.36 16.28 8.84
N SER A 189 -15.88 17.31 8.12
CA SER A 189 -15.96 17.40 6.66
C SER A 189 -15.19 16.31 5.89
N TYR A 190 -14.37 15.51 6.56
CA TYR A 190 -13.66 14.35 5.96
C TYR A 190 -14.38 13.01 6.20
N LEU A 191 -15.52 13.01 6.93
CA LEU A 191 -16.24 11.81 7.37
C LEU A 191 -17.54 11.54 6.61
N ASP A 192 -17.98 12.43 5.73
CA ASP A 192 -19.25 12.31 5.01
C ASP A 192 -19.10 11.48 3.74
N ASP A 193 -18.95 10.18 3.82
CA ASP A 193 -19.28 9.20 2.78
C ASP A 193 -19.15 7.75 3.33
N ALA A 194 -19.60 7.52 4.56
CA ALA A 194 -19.89 6.18 5.02
C ALA A 194 -21.39 5.92 4.84
N GLU A 195 -21.77 5.15 3.80
CA GLU A 195 -23.11 4.58 3.75
C GLU A 195 -23.38 3.82 5.05
N PRO A 196 -24.55 3.99 5.66
CA PRO A 196 -24.92 3.26 6.86
C PRO A 196 -24.95 1.76 6.52
N VAL A 197 -24.14 0.97 7.21
CA VAL A 197 -24.33 -0.49 7.25
C VAL A 197 -25.66 -0.73 7.93
N ASP A 198 -26.63 -1.27 7.18
CA ASP A 198 -27.90 -1.75 7.72
C ASP A 198 -27.62 -2.65 8.92
N GLU A 199 -28.02 -2.19 10.10
CA GLU A 199 -28.16 -3.06 11.26
C GLU A 199 -29.25 -4.06 10.95
N ALA A 200 -28.84 -5.29 10.62
CA ALA A 200 -29.77 -6.41 10.49
C ALA A 200 -30.37 -6.67 11.88
N ASP A 201 -31.67 -6.49 11.97
CA ASP A 201 -32.51 -6.90 13.09
C ASP A 201 -32.19 -8.33 13.52
N ASP A 202 -31.62 -8.48 14.71
CA ASP A 202 -31.61 -9.73 15.46
C ASP A 202 -32.93 -9.80 16.27
N ASP A 203 -34.03 -10.07 15.59
CA ASP A 203 -35.23 -10.63 16.21
C ASP A 203 -35.26 -12.12 15.91
N VAL A 204 -34.86 -12.93 16.88
CA VAL A 204 -35.14 -14.37 16.89
C VAL A 204 -35.94 -14.65 18.17
N PRO A 205 -37.12 -15.27 18.02
CA PRO A 205 -38.04 -15.64 19.12
C PRO A 205 -37.51 -16.75 20.01
#